data_a18e38822fcd427f38334a29ff182498
#
_entry.id   a18e38822fcd427f38334a29ff182498
#
_cell.length_a   1.000
_cell.length_b   1.000
_cell.length_c   1.000
_cell.angle_alpha   90.00
_cell.angle_beta   90.00
_cell.angle_gamma   90.00
#
_symmetry.space_group_name_H-M   'P 1'
#
loop_
_entity.id
_entity.type
_entity.pdbx_description
1 polymer ?
#
loop_
_entity_poly.entity_id
_entity_poly.type
_entity_poly.pdbx_seq_one_letter_code
_entity_poly.pdbx_strand_id
1 'polypeptide(L)'
;MEKNIYDDALFSRFYEDNAAEPPRMELAVKWWEYTGLPILDGTGYLGQIRFRIFLNRMPEFSSLFRPKNLECAVERYIYTSPSSTRYPGTNRLDWRIADINGSRWVNYGMIGWTAMYSAEEVYTSFWQIPITDEHLLTVEFVQVIALKRTNLKQVFQKVIDAVMNSFTIELSSDAAAQKARVEKEYLGETLSKSLPPYEFDHLEALTGLEMVQKVSESLNHDLSIPKADFDEIVAKEEKKQEEELKAIRERVLQSHLRFFE
;
A
#
# COMPACT_ATOMS: atom_id res chain seq x y z
N MET A 1 -18.91 11.97 -10.16
CA MET A 1 -17.82 12.93 -10.48
C MET A 1 -16.67 12.12 -10.99
N GLU A 2 -16.28 12.27 -12.24
CA GLU A 2 -15.08 11.61 -12.79
C GLU A 2 -13.84 12.26 -12.19
N LYS A 3 -12.91 11.44 -11.66
CA LYS A 3 -11.62 11.90 -11.17
C LYS A 3 -10.57 11.61 -12.24
N ASN A 4 -9.78 12.62 -12.59
CA ASN A 4 -8.65 12.43 -13.48
C ASN A 4 -7.49 11.82 -12.69
N ILE A 5 -7.17 10.55 -12.94
CA ILE A 5 -6.07 9.84 -12.25
C ILE A 5 -4.66 10.37 -12.59
N TYR A 6 -4.55 11.28 -13.54
CA TYR A 6 -3.29 11.95 -13.91
C TYR A 6 -3.17 13.35 -13.31
N ASP A 7 -4.13 13.77 -12.48
CA ASP A 7 -4.07 15.06 -11.77
C ASP A 7 -3.31 14.89 -10.45
N ASP A 8 -2.08 15.38 -10.40
CA ASP A 8 -1.21 15.31 -9.23
C ASP A 8 -1.82 15.94 -7.97
N ALA A 9 -2.68 16.94 -8.13
CA ALA A 9 -3.34 17.59 -7.00
C ALA A 9 -4.31 16.68 -6.24
N LEU A 10 -4.73 15.56 -6.83
CA LEU A 10 -5.59 14.58 -6.18
C LEU A 10 -4.83 13.55 -5.33
N PHE A 11 -3.50 13.52 -5.45
CA PHE A 11 -2.66 12.59 -4.71
C PHE A 11 -2.01 13.27 -3.52
N SER A 12 -2.07 12.62 -2.37
CA SER A 12 -1.42 13.06 -1.14
C SER A 12 -0.72 11.88 -0.46
N ARG A 13 0.27 12.15 0.38
CA ARG A 13 0.85 11.15 1.27
C ARG A 13 0.09 11.13 2.59
N PHE A 14 0.04 9.99 3.26
CA PHE A 14 -0.58 9.92 4.59
C PHE A 14 0.27 10.66 5.63
N TYR A 15 1.59 10.52 5.53
CA TYR A 15 2.56 11.35 6.24
C TYR A 15 3.23 12.27 5.23
N GLU A 16 3.02 13.58 5.35
CA GLU A 16 3.58 14.57 4.43
C GLU A 16 5.12 14.56 4.39
N ASP A 17 5.74 14.19 5.50
CA ASP A 17 7.17 14.08 5.71
C ASP A 17 7.78 12.73 5.29
N ASN A 18 6.97 11.73 4.94
CA ASN A 18 7.44 10.43 4.48
C ASN A 18 7.59 10.38 2.95
N ALA A 19 8.74 10.78 2.45
CA ALA A 19 9.03 10.77 1.01
C ALA A 19 9.02 9.36 0.40
N ALA A 20 9.26 8.31 1.19
CA ALA A 20 9.24 6.93 0.72
C ALA A 20 7.82 6.43 0.45
N GLU A 21 6.80 7.00 1.11
CA GLU A 21 5.41 6.61 0.90
C GLU A 21 4.92 7.06 -0.49
N PRO A 22 4.38 6.14 -1.33
CA PRO A 22 3.83 6.53 -2.61
C PRO A 22 2.63 7.47 -2.42
N PRO A 23 2.51 8.54 -3.20
CA PRO A 23 1.34 9.40 -3.19
C PRO A 23 0.10 8.58 -3.52
N ARG A 24 -1.01 8.86 -2.82
CA ARG A 24 -2.26 8.12 -3.01
C ARG A 24 -3.47 9.04 -3.10
N MET A 25 -4.47 8.57 -3.83
CA MET A 25 -5.80 9.17 -3.90
C MET A 25 -6.82 8.19 -3.31
N GLU A 26 -7.52 8.59 -2.25
CA GLU A 26 -8.60 7.78 -1.70
C GLU A 26 -9.84 7.87 -2.60
N LEU A 27 -10.34 6.71 -3.02
CA LEU A 27 -11.51 6.59 -3.88
C LEU A 27 -12.78 6.29 -3.10
N ALA A 28 -12.67 5.45 -2.07
CA ALA A 28 -13.79 5.08 -1.23
C ALA A 28 -13.33 4.61 0.15
N VAL A 29 -14.16 4.87 1.15
CA VAL A 29 -14.02 4.33 2.50
C VAL A 29 -15.38 3.93 3.04
N LYS A 30 -15.45 2.79 3.71
CA LYS A 30 -16.62 2.28 4.39
C LYS A 30 -16.19 1.46 5.60
N TRP A 31 -16.97 1.50 6.68
CA TRP A 31 -16.76 0.63 7.82
C TRP A 31 -18.08 0.08 8.34
N TRP A 32 -18.01 -1.07 8.96
CA TRP A 32 -19.13 -1.73 9.64
C TRP A 32 -18.67 -2.17 11.01
N GLU A 33 -19.49 -1.90 12.00
CA GLU A 33 -19.32 -2.39 13.36
C GLU A 33 -20.25 -3.58 13.59
N TYR A 34 -19.73 -4.59 14.26
CA TYR A 34 -20.49 -5.75 14.66
C TYR A 34 -20.74 -5.67 16.17
N THR A 35 -22.02 -5.68 16.55
CA THR A 35 -22.44 -5.60 17.93
C THR A 35 -23.27 -6.83 18.28
N GLY A 36 -23.06 -7.37 19.47
CA GLY A 36 -23.86 -8.44 20.07
C GLY A 36 -24.86 -7.89 21.08
N LEU A 37 -25.45 -8.80 21.84
CA LEU A 37 -26.33 -8.41 22.94
C LEU A 37 -25.51 -7.84 24.10
N PRO A 38 -25.75 -6.59 24.54
CA PRO A 38 -24.97 -5.92 25.59
C PRO A 38 -24.93 -6.69 26.91
N ILE A 39 -25.94 -7.55 27.15
CA ILE A 39 -26.09 -8.35 28.35
C ILE A 39 -24.97 -9.38 28.54
N LEU A 40 -24.32 -9.79 27.42
CA LEU A 40 -23.31 -10.85 27.46
C LEU A 40 -21.87 -10.33 27.60
N ASP A 41 -21.58 -9.12 27.13
CA ASP A 41 -20.22 -8.58 27.01
C ASP A 41 -20.04 -7.15 27.56
N GLY A 42 -21.03 -6.59 28.24
CA GLY A 42 -20.98 -5.24 28.83
C GLY A 42 -21.14 -4.12 27.79
N THR A 43 -20.36 -4.11 26.70
CA THR A 43 -20.42 -3.08 25.63
C THR A 43 -21.19 -3.57 24.40
N GLY A 44 -21.35 -4.87 24.24
CA GLY A 44 -21.91 -5.48 23.04
C GLY A 44 -21.01 -5.39 21.79
N TYR A 45 -19.86 -4.76 21.86
CA TYR A 45 -18.92 -4.66 20.74
C TYR A 45 -18.23 -6.01 20.48
N LEU A 46 -18.28 -6.46 19.24
CA LEU A 46 -17.67 -7.73 18.82
C LEU A 46 -16.47 -7.53 17.89
N GLY A 47 -16.47 -6.46 17.12
CA GLY A 47 -15.41 -6.12 16.17
C GLY A 47 -15.90 -5.19 15.08
N GLN A 48 -14.98 -4.80 14.22
CA GLN A 48 -15.27 -3.95 13.05
C GLN A 48 -14.48 -4.40 11.82
N ILE A 49 -15.02 -4.11 10.66
CA ILE A 49 -14.30 -4.23 9.40
C ILE A 49 -14.36 -2.87 8.68
N ARG A 50 -13.22 -2.36 8.26
CA ARG A 50 -13.09 -1.15 7.46
C ARG A 50 -12.61 -1.53 6.07
N PHE A 51 -13.32 -1.05 5.08
CA PHE A 51 -13.02 -1.18 3.67
C PHE A 51 -12.51 0.15 3.13
N ARG A 52 -11.44 0.12 2.34
CA ARG A 52 -10.88 1.29 1.69
C ARG A 52 -10.44 0.92 0.28
N ILE A 53 -10.64 1.86 -0.64
CA ILE A 53 -10.08 1.78 -1.99
C ILE A 53 -9.25 3.03 -2.20
N PHE A 54 -8.03 2.84 -2.65
CA PHE A 54 -7.17 3.94 -3.04
C PHE A 54 -6.27 3.58 -4.21
N LEU A 55 -5.86 4.60 -4.90
CA LEU A 55 -4.96 4.54 -6.03
C LEU A 55 -3.61 5.08 -5.57
N ASN A 56 -2.56 4.28 -5.69
CA ASN A 56 -1.19 4.70 -5.42
C ASN A 56 -0.51 5.02 -6.74
N ARG A 57 0.25 6.12 -6.78
CA ARG A 57 1.06 6.47 -7.92
C ARG A 57 2.52 6.11 -7.66
N MET A 58 3.12 5.39 -8.59
CA MET A 58 4.48 4.83 -8.49
C MET A 58 5.24 5.05 -9.80
N PRO A 59 5.59 6.29 -10.12
CA PRO A 59 6.20 6.66 -11.42
C PRO A 59 7.63 6.16 -11.59
N GLU A 60 8.26 5.69 -10.52
CA GLU A 60 9.61 5.13 -10.53
C GLU A 60 9.72 3.78 -11.24
N PHE A 61 8.59 3.11 -11.51
CA PHE A 61 8.57 1.86 -12.26
C PHE A 61 8.31 2.13 -13.74
N SER A 62 9.05 1.46 -14.62
CA SER A 62 8.82 1.56 -16.08
C SER A 62 7.42 1.09 -16.49
N SER A 63 6.89 0.09 -15.81
CA SER A 63 5.49 -0.34 -15.90
C SER A 63 5.15 -1.29 -14.76
N LEU A 64 4.02 -1.03 -14.10
CA LEU A 64 3.46 -1.93 -13.08
C LEU A 64 2.78 -3.16 -13.68
N PHE A 65 2.53 -3.20 -14.99
CA PHE A 65 2.05 -4.40 -15.68
C PHE A 65 3.11 -5.48 -15.79
N ARG A 66 4.41 -5.15 -15.63
CA ARG A 66 5.47 -6.15 -15.56
C ARG A 66 5.42 -6.89 -14.21
N PRO A 67 5.32 -8.23 -14.17
CA PRO A 67 5.19 -8.98 -12.93
C PRO A 67 6.22 -8.65 -11.86
N LYS A 68 7.50 -8.54 -12.22
CA LYS A 68 8.58 -8.23 -11.28
C LYS A 68 8.47 -6.81 -10.71
N ASN A 69 8.08 -5.84 -11.53
CA ASN A 69 7.88 -4.47 -11.07
C ASN A 69 6.68 -4.40 -10.12
N LEU A 70 5.59 -5.13 -10.42
CA LEU A 70 4.43 -5.21 -9.54
C LEU A 70 4.80 -5.80 -8.17
N GLU A 71 5.59 -6.88 -8.12
CA GLU A 71 6.06 -7.46 -6.87
C GLU A 71 6.89 -6.45 -6.06
N CYS A 72 7.82 -5.74 -6.70
CA CYS A 72 8.59 -4.69 -6.04
C CYS A 72 7.72 -3.53 -5.54
N ALA A 73 6.72 -3.12 -6.33
CA ALA A 73 5.78 -2.07 -5.94
C ALA A 73 4.93 -2.46 -4.73
N VAL A 74 4.48 -3.72 -4.68
CA VAL A 74 3.75 -4.28 -3.52
C VAL A 74 4.64 -4.30 -2.29
N GLU A 75 5.89 -4.77 -2.39
CA GLU A 75 6.82 -4.79 -1.26
C GLU A 75 7.10 -3.35 -0.78
N ARG A 76 7.39 -2.41 -1.68
CA ARG A 76 7.53 -1.01 -1.31
C ARG A 76 6.31 -0.49 -0.55
N TYR A 77 5.11 -0.78 -1.06
CA TYR A 77 3.87 -0.38 -0.40
C TYR A 77 3.77 -0.96 1.02
N ILE A 78 4.13 -2.23 1.22
CA ILE A 78 4.14 -2.87 2.54
C ILE A 78 5.01 -2.08 3.50
N TYR A 79 6.21 -1.69 3.10
CA TYR A 79 7.18 -1.02 3.97
C TYR A 79 6.85 0.42 4.28
N THR A 80 6.30 1.12 3.31
CA THR A 80 5.97 2.53 3.47
C THR A 80 4.57 2.75 4.05
N SER A 81 3.78 1.68 4.15
CA SER A 81 2.45 1.76 4.75
C SER A 81 2.52 2.17 6.23
N PRO A 82 1.64 3.07 6.70
CA PRO A 82 1.54 3.43 8.12
C PRO A 82 1.37 2.25 9.06
N SER A 83 0.84 1.14 8.55
CA SER A 83 0.67 -0.10 9.31
C SER A 83 2.00 -0.79 9.61
N SER A 84 2.98 -0.70 8.70
CA SER A 84 4.28 -1.37 8.83
C SER A 84 5.26 -0.56 9.70
N THR A 85 5.24 0.77 9.61
CA THR A 85 6.17 1.64 10.35
C THR A 85 5.99 1.58 11.87
N ARG A 86 4.81 1.17 12.34
CA ARG A 86 4.50 1.06 13.77
C ARG A 86 4.89 -0.27 14.41
N TYR A 87 5.17 -1.29 13.60
CA TYR A 87 5.37 -2.66 14.09
C TYR A 87 6.54 -3.32 13.36
N PRO A 88 7.77 -3.17 13.88
CA PRO A 88 8.94 -3.89 13.37
C PRO A 88 8.66 -5.39 13.32
N GLY A 89 9.02 -6.05 12.24
CA GLY A 89 8.81 -7.48 12.05
C GLY A 89 7.44 -7.88 11.47
N THR A 90 6.62 -6.91 11.00
CA THR A 90 5.37 -7.21 10.31
C THR A 90 5.67 -7.65 8.89
N ASN A 91 5.62 -8.95 8.65
CA ASN A 91 5.76 -9.53 7.32
C ASN A 91 4.40 -9.66 6.62
N ARG A 92 4.44 -9.71 5.29
CA ARG A 92 3.27 -10.13 4.53
C ARG A 92 2.94 -11.59 4.86
N LEU A 93 1.67 -11.85 5.02
CA LEU A 93 1.11 -13.17 5.28
C LEU A 93 0.25 -13.58 4.08
N ASP A 94 0.12 -14.87 3.86
CA ASP A 94 -0.85 -15.44 2.93
C ASP A 94 -0.77 -14.87 1.50
N TRP A 95 0.46 -14.60 1.01
CA TRP A 95 0.66 -14.16 -0.36
C TRP A 95 0.04 -15.13 -1.35
N ARG A 96 -0.83 -14.61 -2.21
CA ARG A 96 -1.46 -15.39 -3.28
C ARG A 96 -1.84 -14.52 -4.47
N ILE A 97 -1.95 -15.16 -5.61
CA ILE A 97 -2.49 -14.55 -6.82
C ILE A 97 -3.92 -15.07 -7.00
N ALA A 98 -4.87 -14.14 -7.11
CA ALA A 98 -6.29 -14.45 -7.26
C ALA A 98 -6.83 -13.89 -8.56
N ASP A 99 -7.55 -14.72 -9.32
CA ASP A 99 -8.26 -14.30 -10.51
C ASP A 99 -9.72 -13.98 -10.13
N ILE A 100 -10.13 -12.72 -10.29
CA ILE A 100 -11.47 -12.24 -9.98
C ILE A 100 -12.02 -11.56 -11.24
N ASN A 101 -13.09 -12.11 -11.78
CA ASN A 101 -13.78 -11.58 -12.97
C ASN A 101 -12.83 -11.25 -14.14
N GLY A 102 -11.86 -12.13 -14.40
CA GLY A 102 -10.86 -11.97 -15.46
C GLY A 102 -9.72 -11.00 -15.14
N SER A 103 -9.68 -10.46 -13.94
CA SER A 103 -8.61 -9.60 -13.45
C SER A 103 -7.75 -10.33 -12.43
N ARG A 104 -6.41 -10.22 -12.59
CA ARG A 104 -5.44 -10.90 -11.74
C ARG A 104 -4.95 -9.99 -10.63
N TRP A 105 -5.28 -10.35 -9.39
CA TRP A 105 -4.97 -9.59 -8.19
C TRP A 105 -3.85 -10.23 -7.40
N VAL A 106 -2.97 -9.40 -6.83
CA VAL A 106 -2.08 -9.78 -5.74
C VAL A 106 -2.83 -9.61 -4.44
N ASN A 107 -2.90 -10.66 -3.62
CA ASN A 107 -3.51 -10.62 -2.29
C ASN A 107 -2.51 -11.06 -1.22
N TYR A 108 -2.48 -10.33 -0.10
CA TYR A 108 -1.69 -10.68 1.08
C TYR A 108 -2.35 -10.09 2.34
N GLY A 109 -1.91 -10.55 3.49
CA GLY A 109 -2.34 -10.06 4.79
C GLY A 109 -1.20 -9.45 5.59
N MET A 110 -1.56 -8.62 6.57
CA MET A 110 -0.64 -8.11 7.59
C MET A 110 -1.33 -8.15 8.95
N ILE A 111 -0.60 -8.54 9.98
CA ILE A 111 -1.07 -8.45 11.37
C ILE A 111 -0.50 -7.17 11.97
N GLY A 112 -1.37 -6.39 12.57
CA GLY A 112 -1.01 -5.22 13.35
C GLY A 112 -1.57 -5.34 14.78
N TRP A 113 -1.06 -4.51 15.67
CA TRP A 113 -1.57 -4.40 17.04
C TRP A 113 -2.01 -2.95 17.27
N THR A 114 -3.21 -2.74 17.78
CA THR A 114 -3.55 -1.41 18.25
C THR A 114 -3.03 -1.24 19.68
N ALA A 115 -2.15 -0.27 19.87
CA ALA A 115 -1.68 0.10 21.21
C ALA A 115 -2.80 0.62 22.13
N MET A 116 -3.95 0.96 21.58
CA MET A 116 -5.09 1.50 22.33
C MET A 116 -5.90 0.45 23.06
N TYR A 117 -5.93 -0.79 22.55
CA TYR A 117 -6.77 -1.85 23.13
C TYR A 117 -5.96 -3.14 23.16
N SER A 118 -5.34 -3.43 24.29
CA SER A 118 -4.50 -4.61 24.53
C SER A 118 -5.21 -5.97 24.37
N ALA A 119 -6.44 -5.98 23.89
CA ALA A 119 -7.30 -7.13 23.73
C ALA A 119 -7.86 -7.31 22.30
N GLU A 120 -7.27 -6.66 21.31
CA GLU A 120 -7.75 -6.73 19.93
C GLU A 120 -6.64 -7.15 18.96
N GLU A 121 -6.97 -8.07 18.07
CA GLU A 121 -6.13 -8.42 16.94
C GLU A 121 -6.58 -7.58 15.73
N VAL A 122 -5.63 -6.94 15.08
CA VAL A 122 -5.87 -6.22 13.83
C VAL A 122 -5.24 -7.01 12.69
N TYR A 123 -6.06 -7.48 11.79
CA TYR A 123 -5.63 -8.12 10.56
C TYR A 123 -6.06 -7.27 9.37
N THR A 124 -5.12 -6.94 8.49
CA THR A 124 -5.41 -6.19 7.28
C THR A 124 -5.18 -7.08 6.07
N SER A 125 -6.19 -7.24 5.23
CA SER A 125 -6.09 -7.90 3.93
C SER A 125 -5.99 -6.87 2.82
N PHE A 126 -4.97 -7.02 1.97
CA PHE A 126 -4.71 -6.16 0.82
C PHE A 126 -4.95 -6.91 -0.47
N TRP A 127 -5.54 -6.21 -1.44
CA TRP A 127 -5.75 -6.66 -2.78
C TRP A 127 -5.27 -5.59 -3.72
N GLN A 128 -4.30 -5.92 -4.57
CA GLN A 128 -3.64 -4.95 -5.43
C GLN A 128 -3.59 -5.40 -6.87
N ILE A 129 -3.83 -4.45 -7.78
CA ILE A 129 -3.81 -4.67 -9.23
C ILE A 129 -3.32 -3.41 -9.93
N PRO A 130 -2.42 -3.52 -10.92
CA PRO A 130 -2.04 -2.38 -11.75
C PRO A 130 -3.20 -2.01 -12.69
N ILE A 131 -3.46 -0.71 -12.83
CA ILE A 131 -4.47 -0.19 -13.77
C ILE A 131 -3.86 0.70 -14.86
N THR A 132 -2.61 1.14 -14.70
CA THR A 132 -1.76 1.77 -15.72
C THR A 132 -0.30 1.40 -15.46
N ASP A 133 0.62 1.86 -16.28
CA ASP A 133 2.05 1.68 -16.07
C ASP A 133 2.52 2.20 -14.71
N GLU A 134 1.90 3.25 -14.15
CA GLU A 134 2.33 3.91 -12.90
C GLU A 134 1.29 3.90 -11.77
N HIS A 135 0.08 3.35 -12.01
CA HIS A 135 -0.98 3.38 -11.00
C HIS A 135 -1.35 1.99 -10.50
N LEU A 136 -1.25 1.83 -9.17
CA LEU A 136 -1.61 0.61 -8.43
C LEU A 136 -2.92 0.83 -7.66
N LEU A 137 -3.98 0.15 -8.08
CA LEU A 137 -5.23 0.11 -7.33
C LEU A 137 -5.06 -0.81 -6.13
N THR A 138 -5.38 -0.30 -4.94
CA THR A 138 -5.35 -1.05 -3.69
C THR A 138 -6.73 -1.06 -3.05
N VAL A 139 -7.19 -2.26 -2.71
CA VAL A 139 -8.38 -2.50 -1.88
C VAL A 139 -7.90 -3.07 -0.54
N GLU A 140 -8.23 -2.39 0.54
CA GLU A 140 -7.80 -2.71 1.89
C GLU A 140 -9.01 -3.06 2.76
N PHE A 141 -8.90 -4.17 3.50
CA PHE A 141 -9.86 -4.54 4.55
C PHE A 141 -9.15 -4.63 5.88
N VAL A 142 -9.36 -3.65 6.74
CA VAL A 142 -8.85 -3.67 8.12
C VAL A 142 -9.89 -4.34 9.01
N GLN A 143 -9.53 -5.45 9.62
CA GLN A 143 -10.36 -6.24 10.51
C GLN A 143 -9.86 -6.06 11.94
N VAL A 144 -10.70 -5.55 12.82
CA VAL A 144 -10.44 -5.44 14.25
C VAL A 144 -11.33 -6.44 14.95
N ILE A 145 -10.74 -7.40 15.64
CA ILE A 145 -11.45 -8.54 16.24
C ILE A 145 -11.06 -8.62 17.71
N ALA A 146 -12.07 -8.61 18.60
CA ALA A 146 -11.85 -8.88 20.00
C ALA A 146 -11.27 -10.29 20.18
N LEU A 147 -10.20 -10.46 20.97
CA LEU A 147 -9.41 -11.70 21.09
C LEU A 147 -10.25 -12.94 21.41
N LYS A 148 -11.39 -12.77 22.09
CA LYS A 148 -12.30 -13.86 22.43
C LYS A 148 -13.28 -14.27 21.32
N ARG A 149 -13.19 -13.64 20.12
CA ARG A 149 -14.19 -13.76 19.05
C ARG A 149 -13.61 -14.26 17.73
N THR A 150 -12.80 -15.30 17.79
CA THR A 150 -12.09 -15.88 16.63
C THR A 150 -13.01 -16.31 15.47
N ASN A 151 -14.27 -16.63 15.75
CA ASN A 151 -15.27 -16.94 14.74
C ASN A 151 -15.63 -15.76 13.82
N LEU A 152 -15.39 -14.52 14.24
CA LEU A 152 -15.61 -13.34 13.40
C LEU A 152 -14.65 -13.30 12.20
N LYS A 153 -13.46 -13.89 12.28
CA LYS A 153 -12.55 -13.99 11.12
C LYS A 153 -13.23 -14.63 9.91
N GLN A 154 -14.00 -15.69 10.13
CA GLN A 154 -14.74 -16.36 9.04
C GLN A 154 -15.88 -15.51 8.50
N VAL A 155 -16.56 -14.74 9.37
CA VAL A 155 -17.63 -13.83 8.96
C VAL A 155 -17.04 -12.69 8.11
N PHE A 156 -15.95 -12.09 8.58
CA PHE A 156 -15.27 -11.02 7.84
C PHE A 156 -14.73 -11.52 6.51
N GLN A 157 -14.17 -12.73 6.47
CA GLN A 157 -13.69 -13.32 5.21
C GLN A 157 -14.82 -13.46 4.19
N LYS A 158 -16.02 -13.89 4.61
CA LYS A 158 -17.19 -13.95 3.70
C LYS A 158 -17.59 -12.58 3.17
N VAL A 159 -17.49 -11.53 3.98
CA VAL A 159 -17.74 -10.14 3.55
C VAL A 159 -16.69 -9.72 2.53
N ILE A 160 -15.41 -9.97 2.80
CA ILE A 160 -14.30 -9.67 1.89
C ILE A 160 -14.52 -10.40 0.55
N ASP A 161 -14.78 -11.69 0.59
CA ASP A 161 -15.00 -12.49 -0.62
C ASP A 161 -16.19 -11.97 -1.43
N ALA A 162 -17.30 -11.63 -0.77
CA ALA A 162 -18.48 -11.08 -1.43
C ALA A 162 -18.18 -9.72 -2.10
N VAL A 163 -17.46 -8.84 -1.41
CA VAL A 163 -17.06 -7.53 -1.95
C VAL A 163 -16.10 -7.73 -3.12
N MET A 164 -15.03 -8.52 -2.95
CA MET A 164 -14.04 -8.74 -4.00
C MET A 164 -14.63 -9.39 -5.24
N ASN A 165 -15.52 -10.38 -5.08
CA ASN A 165 -16.21 -11.01 -6.21
C ASN A 165 -17.16 -10.07 -6.97
N SER A 166 -17.51 -8.91 -6.40
CA SER A 166 -18.30 -7.89 -7.08
C SER A 166 -17.45 -6.93 -7.93
N PHE A 167 -16.11 -6.95 -7.78
CA PHE A 167 -15.23 -6.08 -8.58
C PHE A 167 -15.16 -6.53 -10.03
N THR A 168 -15.30 -5.56 -10.92
CA THR A 168 -14.98 -5.69 -12.34
C THR A 168 -14.07 -4.52 -12.72
N ILE A 169 -12.94 -4.83 -13.34
CA ILE A 169 -11.96 -3.83 -13.78
C ILE A 169 -11.98 -3.79 -15.32
N GLU A 170 -12.35 -2.64 -15.86
CA GLU A 170 -12.26 -2.35 -17.27
C GLU A 170 -11.15 -1.32 -17.49
N LEU A 171 -10.10 -1.73 -18.21
CA LEU A 171 -9.01 -0.82 -18.55
C LEU A 171 -9.43 0.07 -19.71
N SER A 172 -9.02 1.34 -19.67
CA SER A 172 -9.13 2.21 -20.86
C SER A 172 -8.34 1.64 -22.03
N SER A 173 -8.61 2.10 -23.24
CA SER A 173 -7.87 1.70 -24.46
C SER A 173 -6.37 1.89 -24.28
N ASP A 174 -5.94 3.00 -23.65
CA ASP A 174 -4.54 3.33 -23.44
C ASP A 174 -3.90 2.40 -22.40
N ALA A 175 -4.56 2.15 -21.27
CA ALA A 175 -4.07 1.22 -20.26
C ALA A 175 -4.02 -0.23 -20.78
N ALA A 176 -4.99 -0.63 -21.60
CA ALA A 176 -4.98 -1.94 -22.28
C ALA A 176 -3.81 -2.04 -23.27
N ALA A 177 -3.50 -0.97 -24.00
CA ALA A 177 -2.34 -0.93 -24.90
C ALA A 177 -1.01 -0.99 -24.13
N GLN A 178 -0.88 -0.28 -22.99
CA GLN A 178 0.27 -0.36 -22.09
C GLN A 178 0.50 -1.81 -21.63
N LYS A 179 -0.55 -2.45 -21.12
CA LYS A 179 -0.53 -3.85 -20.69
C LYS A 179 -0.09 -4.80 -21.80
N ALA A 180 -0.71 -4.71 -22.99
CA ALA A 180 -0.38 -5.56 -24.12
C ALA A 180 1.06 -5.39 -24.60
N ARG A 181 1.61 -4.17 -24.57
CA ARG A 181 3.03 -3.89 -24.87
C ARG A 181 3.94 -4.65 -23.92
N VAL A 182 3.70 -4.55 -22.60
CA VAL A 182 4.51 -5.16 -21.56
C VAL A 182 4.42 -6.68 -21.62
N GLU A 183 3.23 -7.25 -21.81
CA GLU A 183 3.04 -8.70 -21.97
C GLU A 183 3.81 -9.26 -23.17
N LYS A 184 3.94 -8.47 -24.24
CA LYS A 184 4.73 -8.82 -25.43
C LYS A 184 6.23 -8.71 -25.18
N GLU A 185 6.67 -7.69 -24.44
CA GLU A 185 8.07 -7.42 -24.15
C GLU A 185 8.66 -8.44 -23.16
N TYR A 186 7.88 -8.82 -22.14
CA TYR A 186 8.28 -9.73 -21.07
C TYR A 186 7.56 -11.07 -21.15
N LEU A 187 7.58 -11.67 -22.32
CA LEU A 187 6.96 -12.98 -22.60
C LEU A 187 7.46 -14.04 -21.61
N GLY A 188 6.54 -14.66 -20.88
CA GLY A 188 6.84 -15.73 -19.95
C GLY A 188 7.16 -15.29 -18.52
N GLU A 189 7.28 -13.97 -18.24
CA GLU A 189 7.30 -13.51 -16.86
C GLU A 189 5.91 -13.70 -16.24
N THR A 190 5.90 -14.22 -15.01
CA THR A 190 4.66 -14.40 -14.22
C THR A 190 4.90 -13.97 -12.80
N LEU A 191 3.82 -13.57 -12.12
CA LEU A 191 3.86 -13.30 -10.70
C LEU A 191 4.26 -14.54 -9.91
N SER A 192 5.07 -14.35 -8.90
CA SER A 192 5.52 -15.40 -8.00
C SER A 192 4.33 -15.97 -7.23
N LYS A 193 4.24 -17.30 -7.15
CA LYS A 193 3.19 -17.97 -6.35
C LYS A 193 3.38 -17.78 -4.85
N SER A 194 4.62 -17.57 -4.43
CA SER A 194 5.00 -17.23 -3.06
C SER A 194 6.21 -16.31 -3.11
N LEU A 195 6.30 -15.39 -2.17
CA LEU A 195 7.52 -14.60 -1.96
C LEU A 195 8.15 -15.01 -0.63
N PRO A 196 9.49 -15.02 -0.53
CA PRO A 196 10.16 -15.33 0.73
C PRO A 196 9.75 -14.29 1.79
N PRO A 197 9.70 -14.68 3.07
CA PRO A 197 9.57 -13.71 4.14
C PRO A 197 10.74 -12.73 4.08
N TYR A 198 10.48 -11.48 4.41
CA TYR A 198 11.47 -10.44 4.36
C TYR A 198 11.54 -9.77 5.73
N GLU A 199 12.73 -9.73 6.32
CA GLU A 199 12.99 -9.05 7.57
C GLU A 199 13.72 -7.73 7.25
N PHE A 200 13.11 -6.60 7.58
CA PHE A 200 13.78 -5.33 7.56
C PHE A 200 14.52 -5.11 8.87
N ASP A 201 15.83 -5.00 8.80
CA ASP A 201 16.61 -4.37 9.85
C ASP A 201 16.39 -2.87 9.78
N HIS A 202 15.64 -2.39 10.77
CA HIS A 202 15.41 -0.98 11.12
C HIS A 202 15.29 0.05 9.98
N LEU A 203 14.19 0.77 10.06
CA LEU A 203 13.79 1.98 9.37
C LEU A 203 14.92 3.03 9.28
N GLU A 204 15.82 2.86 8.37
CA GLU A 204 16.54 3.96 7.78
C GLU A 204 15.54 4.75 6.94
N ALA A 205 15.60 6.08 7.01
CA ALA A 205 14.80 6.96 6.16
C ALA A 205 15.31 6.84 4.72
N LEU A 206 14.83 5.79 4.03
CA LEU A 206 15.17 5.54 2.63
C LEU A 206 14.27 6.39 1.75
N THR A 207 14.83 6.95 0.69
CA THR A 207 14.03 7.51 -0.41
C THR A 207 13.18 6.42 -1.06
N GLY A 208 12.12 6.81 -1.74
CA GLY A 208 11.26 5.85 -2.44
C GLY A 208 12.03 4.95 -3.41
N LEU A 209 13.09 5.47 -4.05
CA LEU A 209 13.94 4.74 -5.00
C LEU A 209 14.92 3.79 -4.32
N GLU A 210 15.55 4.19 -3.22
CA GLU A 210 16.42 3.31 -2.44
C GLU A 210 15.65 2.12 -1.91
N MET A 211 14.39 2.33 -1.49
CA MET A 211 13.48 1.27 -1.09
C MET A 211 13.21 0.29 -2.25
N VAL A 212 12.90 0.81 -3.45
CA VAL A 212 12.66 -0.02 -4.63
C VAL A 212 13.90 -0.84 -4.98
N GLN A 213 15.09 -0.25 -4.90
CA GLN A 213 16.34 -0.95 -5.16
C GLN A 213 16.59 -2.06 -4.15
N LYS A 214 16.49 -1.79 -2.84
CA LYS A 214 16.66 -2.80 -1.78
C LYS A 214 15.65 -3.95 -1.92
N VAL A 215 14.40 -3.64 -2.22
CA VAL A 215 13.38 -4.66 -2.45
C VAL A 215 13.70 -5.49 -3.68
N SER A 216 14.13 -4.87 -4.78
CA SER A 216 14.52 -5.57 -5.99
C SER A 216 15.68 -6.53 -5.78
N GLU A 217 16.71 -6.08 -5.06
CA GLU A 217 17.86 -6.89 -4.68
C GLU A 217 17.43 -8.10 -3.83
N SER A 218 16.56 -7.90 -2.83
CA SER A 218 16.08 -8.96 -1.95
C SER A 218 15.23 -10.01 -2.67
N LEU A 219 14.46 -9.60 -3.67
CA LEU A 219 13.64 -10.49 -4.49
C LEU A 219 14.40 -11.09 -5.68
N ASN A 220 15.69 -10.72 -5.86
CA ASN A 220 16.49 -11.12 -7.02
C ASN A 220 15.82 -10.66 -8.34
N HIS A 221 15.19 -9.51 -8.34
CA HIS A 221 14.50 -8.93 -9.50
C HIS A 221 15.39 -7.90 -10.19
N ASP A 222 15.41 -7.96 -11.51
CA ASP A 222 16.07 -6.96 -12.34
C ASP A 222 15.11 -5.79 -12.54
N LEU A 223 15.45 -4.63 -11.96
CA LEU A 223 14.71 -3.40 -12.19
C LEU A 223 14.96 -2.91 -13.61
N SER A 224 13.90 -2.70 -14.36
CA SER A 224 13.96 -2.12 -15.70
C SER A 224 14.13 -0.59 -15.68
N ILE A 225 14.67 -0.01 -14.60
CA ILE A 225 14.96 1.42 -14.51
C ILE A 225 16.37 1.64 -15.05
N PRO A 226 16.56 2.42 -16.12
CA PRO A 226 17.88 2.79 -16.59
C PRO A 226 18.68 3.49 -15.49
N LYS A 227 19.92 3.07 -15.26
CA LYS A 227 20.75 3.62 -14.17
C LYS A 227 20.93 5.14 -14.24
N ALA A 228 20.94 5.71 -15.45
CA ALA A 228 21.05 7.15 -15.66
C ALA A 228 19.81 7.91 -15.17
N ASP A 229 18.61 7.36 -15.40
CA ASP A 229 17.36 7.96 -14.93
C ASP A 229 17.23 7.82 -13.41
N PHE A 230 17.77 6.74 -12.84
CA PHE A 230 17.80 6.50 -11.41
C PHE A 230 18.61 7.57 -10.66
N ASP A 231 19.84 7.86 -11.12
CA ASP A 231 20.71 8.85 -10.48
C ASP A 231 20.12 10.28 -10.55
N GLU A 232 19.43 10.63 -11.64
CA GLU A 232 18.76 11.93 -11.79
C GLU A 232 17.52 12.04 -10.87
N ILE A 233 16.75 10.96 -10.73
CA ILE A 233 15.56 10.94 -9.89
C ILE A 233 15.97 11.01 -8.40
N VAL A 234 17.01 10.28 -7.98
CA VAL A 234 17.57 10.35 -6.62
C VAL A 234 18.04 11.76 -6.29
N ALA A 235 18.85 12.37 -7.16
CA ALA A 235 19.35 13.72 -6.95
C ALA A 235 18.22 14.77 -6.85
N LYS A 236 17.13 14.57 -7.58
CA LYS A 236 15.96 15.45 -7.54
C LYS A 236 15.14 15.28 -6.26
N GLU A 237 15.01 14.05 -5.76
CA GLU A 237 14.33 13.77 -4.48
C GLU A 237 15.16 14.27 -3.30
N GLU A 238 16.46 14.05 -3.26
CA GLU A 238 17.38 14.57 -2.22
C GLU A 238 17.31 16.09 -2.12
N LYS A 239 17.36 16.77 -3.26
CA LYS A 239 17.26 18.24 -3.29
C LYS A 239 15.91 18.73 -2.74
N LYS A 240 14.83 18.04 -3.09
CA LYS A 240 13.49 18.36 -2.57
C LYS A 240 13.40 18.16 -1.06
N GLN A 241 13.98 17.08 -0.53
CA GLN A 241 14.04 16.82 0.91
C GLN A 241 14.86 17.89 1.65
N GLU A 242 15.99 18.32 1.10
CA GLU A 242 16.78 19.43 1.69
C GLU A 242 15.98 20.73 1.77
N GLU A 243 15.26 21.06 0.70
CA GLU A 243 14.41 22.27 0.64
C GLU A 243 13.26 22.20 1.66
N GLU A 244 12.61 21.04 1.80
CA GLU A 244 11.55 20.81 2.80
C GLU A 244 12.08 20.88 4.25
N LEU A 245 13.21 20.24 4.54
CA LEU A 245 13.88 20.30 5.84
C LEU A 245 14.30 21.73 6.21
N LYS A 246 14.78 22.51 5.24
CA LYS A 246 15.11 23.91 5.44
C LYS A 246 13.87 24.74 5.78
N ALA A 247 12.77 24.54 5.07
CA ALA A 247 11.51 25.21 5.33
C ALA A 247 10.93 24.86 6.72
N ILE A 248 11.04 23.61 7.16
CA ILE A 248 10.64 23.18 8.50
C ILE A 248 11.51 23.85 9.57
N ARG A 249 12.84 23.87 9.40
CA ARG A 249 13.76 24.54 10.34
C ARG A 249 13.45 26.04 10.46
N GLU A 250 13.17 26.70 9.36
CA GLU A 250 12.80 28.11 9.36
C GLU A 250 11.48 28.38 10.09
N ARG A 251 10.46 27.50 9.89
CA ARG A 251 9.18 27.59 10.63
C ARG A 251 9.35 27.37 12.12
N VAL A 252 10.17 26.39 12.53
CA VAL A 252 10.46 26.12 13.95
C VAL A 252 11.19 27.28 14.59
N LEU A 253 12.18 27.87 13.91
CA LEU A 253 12.88 29.06 14.38
C LEU A 253 11.97 30.26 14.53
N GLN A 254 11.09 30.52 13.55
CA GLN A 254 10.11 31.59 13.63
C GLN A 254 9.07 31.40 14.74
N SER A 255 8.66 30.16 15.00
CA SER A 255 7.74 29.85 16.09
C SER A 255 8.40 30.07 17.46
N HIS A 256 9.69 29.76 17.61
CA HIS A 256 10.44 30.01 18.85
C HIS A 256 10.67 31.50 19.11
N LEU A 257 10.91 32.30 18.07
CA LEU A 257 11.08 33.75 18.23
C LEU A 257 9.79 34.46 18.67
N ARG A 258 8.61 33.93 18.29
CA ARG A 258 7.31 34.48 18.74
C ARG A 258 6.95 34.14 20.19
N PHE A 259 7.66 33.21 20.83
CA PHE A 259 7.46 32.89 22.26
C PHE A 259 8.27 33.79 23.21
N PHE A 260 9.16 34.63 22.69
CA PHE A 260 10.01 35.53 23.48
C PHE A 260 9.68 37.02 23.28
N GLU A 261 8.66 37.36 22.49
CA GLU A 261 8.01 38.67 22.42
C GLU A 261 6.70 38.66 23.23
#